data_7ac38a06ec7edd36a86d07fd8b75aee7
#
_entry.id   7ac38a06ec7edd36a86d07fd8b75aee7
#
_cell.length_a   1.000
_cell.length_b   1.000
_cell.length_c   1.000
_cell.angle_alpha   90.00
_cell.angle_beta   90.00
_cell.angle_gamma   90.00
#
_symmetry.space_group_name_H-M   'P 1'
#
loop_
_entity.id
_entity.type
_entity.pdbx_description
1 polymer ?
#
loop_
_entity_poly.entity_id
_entity_poly.type
_entity_poly.pdbx_seq_one_letter_code
_entity_poly.pdbx_strand_id
1 'polypeptide(L)'
;EGRREQLLKTDQDNALIVADGFDWPELVDAMDGFSAALERVGYPPCPGGVMVNRAHWRMTATGWQRRVLQWRREYAGQAALDLSIALDARPIAGNAALFAPVQEELMALGQDDQLMHHLAKATLHFDTPLTLLGHVKGEARGTDLKKGGIFPVVHGLRCLALREGLTVRNSFERCEALAAAGALPAALGRDLPQALSVFHRLRLDTQLATLQAGGTPDNFAVVEQLRRLDPGLLPD
;
A
#
# COMPACT_ATOMS: atom_id res chain seq x y z
N GLU A 1 -6.88 6.48 -3.03
CA GLU A 1 -6.07 5.67 -2.11
C GLU A 1 -6.96 4.71 -1.30
N GLY A 2 -6.71 3.39 -1.48
CA GLY A 2 -7.61 2.34 -0.99
C GLY A 2 -7.68 2.24 0.53
N ARG A 3 -6.56 2.46 1.24
CA ARG A 3 -6.47 2.33 2.70
C ARG A 3 -6.89 3.57 3.47
N ARG A 4 -7.01 4.73 2.84
CA ARG A 4 -7.26 6.01 3.51
C ARG A 4 -6.18 6.41 4.53
N GLU A 5 -4.90 6.20 4.17
CA GLU A 5 -3.71 6.50 4.97
C GLU A 5 -2.78 7.50 4.26
N GLN A 6 -3.34 8.35 3.43
CA GLN A 6 -2.61 9.25 2.55
C GLN A 6 -2.00 10.42 3.33
N LEU A 7 -0.76 10.76 3.01
CA LEU A 7 -0.06 11.95 3.51
C LEU A 7 0.17 12.96 2.36
N LEU A 8 1.11 13.90 2.54
CA LEU A 8 1.34 14.97 1.57
C LEU A 8 1.86 14.48 0.23
N LYS A 9 2.84 13.58 0.23
CA LYS A 9 3.39 13.01 -1.00
C LYS A 9 2.56 11.81 -1.41
N THR A 10 1.80 12.01 -2.46
CA THR A 10 0.96 10.97 -3.06
C THR A 10 1.04 11.05 -4.58
N ASP A 11 1.02 9.91 -5.22
CA ASP A 11 0.96 9.75 -6.66
C ASP A 11 -0.37 9.12 -7.08
N GLN A 12 -0.58 8.97 -8.37
CA GLN A 12 -1.77 8.31 -8.88
C GLN A 12 -1.60 6.80 -8.73
N ASP A 13 -2.52 6.16 -7.99
CA ASP A 13 -2.73 4.70 -8.00
C ASP A 13 -4.20 4.45 -8.26
N ASN A 14 -4.54 4.16 -9.51
CA ASN A 14 -5.93 3.97 -9.92
C ASN A 14 -6.07 2.91 -11.02
N ALA A 15 -7.25 2.32 -11.10
CA ALA A 15 -7.59 1.29 -12.07
C ALA A 15 -9.03 1.48 -12.56
N LEU A 16 -9.37 0.90 -13.70
CA LEU A 16 -10.71 0.93 -14.26
C LEU A 16 -11.21 -0.49 -14.51
N ILE A 17 -12.45 -0.73 -14.10
CA ILE A 17 -13.22 -1.93 -14.46
C ILE A 17 -14.36 -1.49 -15.38
N VAL A 18 -14.44 -2.05 -16.56
CA VAL A 18 -15.56 -1.88 -17.46
C VAL A 18 -16.39 -3.16 -17.55
N ALA A 19 -17.65 -3.03 -17.93
CA ALA A 19 -18.51 -4.19 -18.16
C ALA A 19 -17.96 -5.03 -19.33
N ASP A 20 -18.18 -6.33 -19.29
CA ASP A 20 -17.87 -7.19 -20.44
C ASP A 20 -18.73 -6.80 -21.62
N GLY A 21 -18.11 -6.70 -22.80
CA GLY A 21 -18.76 -6.22 -24.02
C GLY A 21 -18.90 -4.70 -24.12
N PHE A 22 -18.41 -3.94 -23.13
CA PHE A 22 -18.36 -2.48 -23.23
C PHE A 22 -17.40 -2.06 -24.33
N ASP A 23 -17.91 -1.29 -25.27
CA ASP A 23 -17.15 -0.75 -26.40
C ASP A 23 -17.34 0.78 -26.43
N TRP A 24 -16.21 1.48 -26.31
CA TRP A 24 -16.12 2.93 -26.43
C TRP A 24 -14.77 3.27 -27.08
N PRO A 25 -14.75 3.62 -28.36
CA PRO A 25 -13.51 3.87 -29.10
C PRO A 25 -12.59 4.91 -28.46
N GLU A 26 -13.17 5.93 -27.83
CA GLU A 26 -12.44 7.04 -27.21
C GLU A 26 -12.00 6.73 -25.76
N LEU A 27 -12.22 5.52 -25.24
CA LEU A 27 -11.89 5.18 -23.86
C LEU A 27 -10.41 5.40 -23.52
N VAL A 28 -9.51 5.10 -24.45
CA VAL A 28 -8.06 5.30 -24.24
C VAL A 28 -7.76 6.78 -24.06
N ASP A 29 -8.22 7.62 -24.97
CA ASP A 29 -8.00 9.06 -24.96
C ASP A 29 -8.62 9.71 -23.71
N ALA A 30 -9.81 9.24 -23.31
CA ALA A 30 -10.48 9.70 -22.10
C ALA A 30 -9.66 9.37 -20.83
N MET A 31 -9.04 8.17 -20.76
CA MET A 31 -8.21 7.78 -19.61
C MET A 31 -6.86 8.50 -19.61
N ASP A 32 -6.29 8.81 -20.75
CA ASP A 32 -5.12 9.68 -20.84
C ASP A 32 -5.45 11.10 -20.38
N GLY A 33 -6.58 11.65 -20.84
CA GLY A 33 -7.09 12.94 -20.40
C GLY A 33 -7.37 13.00 -18.89
N PHE A 34 -7.94 11.93 -18.31
CA PHE A 34 -8.16 11.80 -16.88
C PHE A 34 -6.85 11.81 -16.09
N SER A 35 -5.86 11.01 -16.51
CA SER A 35 -4.55 10.94 -15.86
C SER A 35 -3.83 12.31 -15.92
N ALA A 36 -3.88 12.99 -17.07
CA ALA A 36 -3.33 14.33 -17.22
C ALA A 36 -4.08 15.38 -16.36
N ALA A 37 -5.40 15.21 -16.17
CA ALA A 37 -6.16 16.10 -15.29
C ALA A 37 -5.75 15.93 -13.82
N LEU A 38 -5.54 14.70 -13.35
CA LEU A 38 -5.04 14.44 -12.01
C LEU A 38 -3.64 15.04 -11.79
N GLU A 39 -2.76 14.94 -12.78
CA GLU A 39 -1.43 15.55 -12.70
C GLU A 39 -1.52 17.08 -12.56
N ARG A 40 -2.39 17.74 -13.32
CA ARG A 40 -2.62 19.20 -13.21
C ARG A 40 -3.14 19.64 -11.84
N VAL A 41 -3.87 18.78 -11.14
CA VAL A 41 -4.35 19.08 -9.77
C VAL A 41 -3.41 18.61 -8.68
N GLY A 42 -2.20 18.18 -9.02
CA GLY A 42 -1.12 17.90 -8.08
C GLY A 42 -0.89 16.43 -7.74
N TYR A 43 -1.49 15.48 -8.46
CA TYR A 43 -1.23 14.05 -8.32
C TYR A 43 -0.29 13.57 -9.44
N PRO A 44 1.02 13.50 -9.21
CA PRO A 44 1.96 13.07 -10.24
C PRO A 44 1.71 11.62 -10.66
N PRO A 45 2.16 11.23 -11.86
CA PRO A 45 2.08 9.86 -12.32
C PRO A 45 2.73 8.86 -11.36
N CYS A 46 2.11 7.69 -11.20
CA CYS A 46 2.70 6.60 -10.44
C CYS A 46 3.97 6.09 -11.12
N PRO A 47 5.14 6.07 -10.43
CA PRO A 47 6.38 5.51 -11.00
C PRO A 47 6.25 4.03 -11.40
N GLY A 48 5.37 3.27 -10.73
CA GLY A 48 5.05 1.88 -11.06
C GLY A 48 4.02 1.72 -12.18
N GLY A 49 3.47 2.82 -12.72
CA GLY A 49 2.50 2.80 -13.79
C GLY A 49 1.11 2.26 -13.40
N VAL A 50 0.74 2.30 -12.13
CA VAL A 50 -0.58 1.87 -11.61
C VAL A 50 -1.62 2.93 -11.95
N MET A 51 -2.03 3.00 -13.20
CA MET A 51 -2.87 4.10 -13.73
C MET A 51 -3.87 3.59 -14.76
N VAL A 52 -5.08 4.19 -14.77
CA VAL A 52 -6.18 3.83 -15.69
C VAL A 52 -5.81 3.98 -17.17
N ASN A 53 -4.83 4.81 -17.52
CA ASN A 53 -4.35 4.96 -18.89
C ASN A 53 -3.39 3.84 -19.33
N ARG A 54 -3.03 2.93 -18.42
CA ARG A 54 -2.27 1.72 -18.75
C ARG A 54 -3.20 0.55 -18.97
N ALA A 55 -3.06 -0.15 -20.10
CA ALA A 55 -3.96 -1.23 -20.50
C ALA A 55 -4.07 -2.34 -19.44
N HIS A 56 -2.99 -2.63 -18.71
CA HIS A 56 -2.98 -3.66 -17.65
C HIS A 56 -3.66 -3.23 -16.34
N TRP A 57 -4.06 -1.95 -16.21
CA TRP A 57 -4.88 -1.42 -15.12
C TRP A 57 -6.27 -0.95 -15.58
N ARG A 58 -6.62 -1.24 -16.86
CA ARG A 58 -7.92 -0.95 -17.45
C ARG A 58 -8.43 -2.19 -18.17
N MET A 59 -9.34 -2.91 -17.56
CA MET A 59 -9.84 -4.20 -18.09
C MET A 59 -11.33 -4.34 -17.83
N THR A 60 -11.95 -5.29 -18.54
CA THR A 60 -13.31 -5.74 -18.22
C THR A 60 -13.33 -6.51 -16.89
N ALA A 61 -14.52 -6.72 -16.32
CA ALA A 61 -14.68 -7.48 -15.07
C ALA A 61 -14.07 -8.89 -15.20
N THR A 62 -14.40 -9.62 -16.29
CA THR A 62 -13.80 -10.93 -16.59
C THR A 62 -12.28 -10.83 -16.83
N GLY A 63 -11.81 -9.74 -17.43
CA GLY A 63 -10.38 -9.47 -17.61
C GLY A 63 -9.64 -9.37 -16.29
N TRP A 64 -10.22 -8.66 -15.32
CA TRP A 64 -9.67 -8.53 -13.97
C TRP A 64 -9.65 -9.85 -13.21
N GLN A 65 -10.73 -10.65 -13.26
CA GLN A 65 -10.73 -11.99 -12.66
C GLN A 65 -9.60 -12.86 -13.22
N ARG A 66 -9.44 -12.90 -14.54
CA ARG A 66 -8.33 -13.62 -15.18
C ARG A 66 -6.96 -13.10 -14.73
N ARG A 67 -6.82 -11.79 -14.55
CA ARG A 67 -5.59 -11.18 -14.05
C ARG A 67 -5.28 -11.63 -12.61
N VAL A 68 -6.26 -11.67 -11.71
CA VAL A 68 -6.10 -12.18 -10.35
C VAL A 68 -5.64 -13.64 -10.37
N LEU A 69 -6.26 -14.48 -11.20
CA LEU A 69 -5.83 -15.89 -11.36
C LEU A 69 -4.43 -16.03 -11.96
N GLN A 70 -4.02 -15.11 -12.83
CA GLN A 70 -2.64 -15.06 -13.33
C GLN A 70 -1.67 -14.71 -12.20
N TRP A 71 -1.91 -13.69 -11.41
CA TRP A 71 -1.07 -13.32 -10.27
C TRP A 71 -0.95 -14.44 -9.24
N ARG A 72 -2.01 -15.22 -9.04
CA ARG A 72 -1.96 -16.42 -8.20
C ARG A 72 -0.91 -17.43 -8.66
N ARG A 73 -0.66 -17.53 -9.97
CA ARG A 73 0.33 -18.46 -10.55
C ARG A 73 1.74 -17.87 -10.61
N GLU A 74 1.84 -16.55 -10.78
CA GLU A 74 3.07 -15.80 -10.99
C GLU A 74 3.47 -14.99 -9.76
N TYR A 75 3.32 -15.53 -8.55
CA TYR A 75 3.43 -14.86 -7.25
C TYR A 75 4.84 -14.31 -6.91
N ALA A 76 5.64 -13.88 -7.90
CA ALA A 76 6.98 -13.32 -7.71
C ALA A 76 7.15 -12.00 -8.50
N GLY A 77 8.10 -11.19 -8.10
CA GLY A 77 8.47 -9.96 -8.80
C GLY A 77 7.30 -8.97 -8.92
N GLN A 78 7.06 -8.49 -10.15
CA GLN A 78 6.03 -7.47 -10.41
C GLN A 78 4.61 -7.98 -10.13
N ALA A 79 4.33 -9.27 -10.39
CA ALA A 79 3.00 -9.85 -10.14
C ALA A 79 2.63 -9.82 -8.64
N ALA A 80 3.58 -10.11 -7.75
CA ALA A 80 3.36 -10.01 -6.31
C ALA A 80 3.12 -8.57 -5.84
N LEU A 81 3.81 -7.61 -6.44
CA LEU A 81 3.62 -6.18 -6.15
C LEU A 81 2.24 -5.71 -6.63
N ASP A 82 1.86 -6.01 -7.87
CA ASP A 82 0.57 -5.64 -8.45
C ASP A 82 -0.58 -6.25 -7.64
N LEU A 83 -0.47 -7.53 -7.26
CA LEU A 83 -1.43 -8.19 -6.38
C LEU A 83 -1.55 -7.48 -5.03
N SER A 84 -0.43 -7.13 -4.41
CA SER A 84 -0.41 -6.40 -3.14
C SER A 84 -1.12 -5.04 -3.21
N ILE A 85 -1.02 -4.36 -4.37
CA ILE A 85 -1.73 -3.10 -4.63
C ILE A 85 -3.23 -3.37 -4.83
N ALA A 86 -3.59 -4.39 -5.63
CA ALA A 86 -4.98 -4.73 -5.92
C ALA A 86 -5.76 -5.18 -4.67
N LEU A 87 -5.11 -5.84 -3.71
CA LEU A 87 -5.73 -6.24 -2.43
C LEU A 87 -6.21 -5.05 -1.58
N ASP A 88 -5.66 -3.86 -1.78
CA ASP A 88 -6.11 -2.64 -1.11
C ASP A 88 -7.08 -1.81 -1.97
N ALA A 89 -7.43 -2.27 -3.18
CA ALA A 89 -8.32 -1.55 -4.07
C ALA A 89 -9.75 -1.49 -3.53
N ARG A 90 -10.42 -0.38 -3.79
CA ARG A 90 -11.84 -0.17 -3.51
C ARG A 90 -12.52 0.63 -4.62
N PRO A 91 -13.79 0.40 -4.91
CA PRO A 91 -14.52 1.26 -5.82
C PRO A 91 -14.68 2.66 -5.19
N ILE A 92 -14.43 3.70 -5.97
CA ILE A 92 -14.58 5.11 -5.56
C ILE A 92 -15.62 5.85 -6.39
N ALA A 93 -15.92 5.38 -7.58
CA ALA A 93 -16.91 5.93 -8.49
C ALA A 93 -17.42 4.83 -9.43
N GLY A 94 -18.57 5.06 -10.04
CA GLY A 94 -19.19 4.15 -11.01
C GLY A 94 -20.00 3.03 -10.36
N ASN A 95 -20.20 1.94 -11.09
CA ASN A 95 -20.97 0.79 -10.62
C ASN A 95 -20.11 -0.17 -9.78
N ALA A 96 -20.26 -0.10 -8.46
CA ALA A 96 -19.52 -0.96 -7.53
C ALA A 96 -19.76 -2.47 -7.73
N ALA A 97 -20.88 -2.88 -8.35
CA ALA A 97 -21.17 -4.28 -8.62
C ALA A 97 -20.17 -4.91 -9.61
N LEU A 98 -19.50 -4.13 -10.45
CA LEU A 98 -18.43 -4.62 -11.32
C LEU A 98 -17.18 -5.05 -10.54
N PHE A 99 -16.96 -4.50 -9.35
CA PHE A 99 -15.82 -4.86 -8.52
C PHE A 99 -16.07 -6.11 -7.67
N ALA A 100 -17.32 -6.41 -7.33
CA ALA A 100 -17.67 -7.52 -6.42
C ALA A 100 -17.03 -8.87 -6.84
N PRO A 101 -17.18 -9.36 -8.10
CA PRO A 101 -16.57 -10.63 -8.51
C PRO A 101 -15.02 -10.59 -8.50
N VAL A 102 -14.41 -9.44 -8.74
CA VAL A 102 -12.96 -9.28 -8.63
C VAL A 102 -12.51 -9.34 -7.16
N GLN A 103 -13.29 -8.73 -6.26
CA GLN A 103 -13.02 -8.79 -4.83
C GLN A 103 -13.16 -10.21 -4.29
N GLU A 104 -14.15 -10.98 -4.72
CA GLU A 104 -14.33 -12.38 -4.34
C GLU A 104 -13.11 -13.22 -4.74
N GLU A 105 -12.62 -13.08 -5.97
CA GLU A 105 -11.39 -13.75 -6.43
C GLU A 105 -10.16 -13.33 -5.62
N LEU A 106 -10.00 -12.04 -5.32
CA LEU A 106 -8.90 -11.54 -4.49
C LEU A 106 -8.96 -12.15 -3.08
N MET A 107 -10.13 -12.21 -2.46
CA MET A 107 -10.31 -12.76 -1.11
C MET A 107 -10.10 -14.28 -1.07
N ALA A 108 -10.48 -15.01 -2.12
CA ALA A 108 -10.24 -16.44 -2.25
C ALA A 108 -8.74 -16.82 -2.22
N LEU A 109 -7.85 -15.89 -2.58
CA LEU A 109 -6.40 -16.08 -2.52
C LEU A 109 -5.88 -16.32 -1.11
N GLY A 110 -6.58 -15.86 -0.08
CA GLY A 110 -6.22 -16.09 1.33
C GLY A 110 -6.19 -17.57 1.75
N GLN A 111 -6.85 -18.44 0.98
CA GLN A 111 -6.88 -19.88 1.21
C GLN A 111 -5.75 -20.63 0.47
N ASP A 112 -4.93 -19.96 -0.30
CA ASP A 112 -3.79 -20.54 -1.00
C ASP A 112 -2.51 -20.44 -0.14
N ASP A 113 -2.15 -21.52 0.53
CA ASP A 113 -1.02 -21.54 1.47
C ASP A 113 0.32 -21.20 0.79
N GLN A 114 0.51 -21.61 -0.46
CA GLN A 114 1.74 -21.33 -1.19
C GLN A 114 1.86 -19.84 -1.53
N LEU A 115 0.78 -19.25 -2.04
CA LEU A 115 0.73 -17.82 -2.31
C LEU A 115 0.91 -17.01 -1.02
N MET A 116 0.21 -17.39 0.06
CA MET A 116 0.31 -16.72 1.35
C MET A 116 1.72 -16.77 1.92
N HIS A 117 2.41 -17.92 1.80
CA HIS A 117 3.83 -18.03 2.18
C HIS A 117 4.71 -17.03 1.41
N HIS A 118 4.53 -16.92 0.10
CA HIS A 118 5.32 -15.99 -0.72
C HIS A 118 5.00 -14.53 -0.44
N LEU A 119 3.73 -14.17 -0.26
CA LEU A 119 3.33 -12.82 0.12
C LEU A 119 3.91 -12.42 1.49
N ALA A 120 3.79 -13.30 2.49
CA ALA A 120 4.35 -13.05 3.82
C ALA A 120 5.89 -12.93 3.78
N LYS A 121 6.57 -13.76 3.00
CA LYS A 121 8.02 -13.70 2.83
C LYS A 121 8.50 -12.36 2.27
N ALA A 122 7.70 -11.71 1.42
CA ALA A 122 8.03 -10.38 0.90
C ALA A 122 8.20 -9.33 2.02
N THR A 123 7.54 -9.51 3.17
CA THR A 123 7.71 -8.64 4.36
C THR A 123 9.14 -8.71 4.90
N LEU A 124 9.80 -9.87 4.79
CA LEU A 124 11.15 -10.13 5.32
C LEU A 124 12.27 -9.58 4.42
N HIS A 125 11.95 -9.19 3.17
CA HIS A 125 12.94 -8.62 2.25
C HIS A 125 13.25 -7.15 2.53
N PHE A 126 12.50 -6.52 3.42
CA PHE A 126 12.79 -5.16 3.85
C PHE A 126 13.71 -5.20 5.07
N ASP A 127 14.94 -4.77 4.87
CA ASP A 127 15.90 -4.62 5.97
C ASP A 127 15.29 -3.74 7.06
N THR A 128 15.26 -4.28 8.27
CA THR A 128 14.96 -3.48 9.45
C THR A 128 16.04 -2.40 9.56
N PRO A 129 15.69 -1.12 9.73
CA PRO A 129 16.68 -0.06 9.86
C PRO A 129 17.44 -0.12 11.20
N LEU A 130 17.34 -1.24 11.91
CA LEU A 130 17.99 -1.49 13.18
C LEU A 130 19.25 -2.35 13.01
N THR A 131 20.28 -2.03 13.78
CA THR A 131 21.44 -2.91 13.96
C THR A 131 21.06 -4.10 14.86
N LEU A 132 21.92 -5.11 14.94
CA LEU A 132 21.77 -6.22 15.90
C LEU A 132 21.67 -5.77 17.38
N LEU A 133 22.14 -4.55 17.68
CA LEU A 133 22.09 -3.95 19.02
C LEU A 133 20.90 -2.99 19.21
N GLY A 134 19.96 -2.96 18.27
CA GLY A 134 18.77 -2.10 18.36
C GLY A 134 18.99 -0.63 17.96
N HIS A 135 20.20 -0.24 17.55
CA HIS A 135 20.45 1.12 17.08
C HIS A 135 19.96 1.31 15.65
N VAL A 136 19.45 2.51 15.34
CA VAL A 136 19.04 2.86 13.97
C VAL A 136 20.30 2.91 13.09
N LYS A 137 20.28 2.18 11.97
CA LYS A 137 21.36 2.24 10.96
C LYS A 137 21.46 3.66 10.43
N GLY A 138 22.58 4.32 10.71
CA GLY A 138 22.86 5.68 10.20
C GLY A 138 23.38 5.60 8.78
N GLU A 139 22.52 5.79 7.78
CA GLU A 139 22.94 6.12 6.42
C GLU A 139 23.07 7.63 6.28
N ALA A 140 23.98 8.10 5.43
CA ALA A 140 24.20 9.54 5.22
C ALA A 140 22.93 10.29 4.78
N ARG A 141 21.96 9.58 4.17
CA ARG A 141 20.66 10.10 3.72
C ARG A 141 19.55 9.91 4.75
N GLY A 142 19.82 9.24 5.87
CA GLY A 142 18.79 8.88 6.86
C GLY A 142 18.10 7.55 6.56
N THR A 143 17.07 7.24 7.34
CA THR A 143 16.27 6.00 7.26
C THR A 143 15.04 6.21 6.39
N ASP A 144 14.78 5.31 5.43
CA ASP A 144 13.53 5.29 4.66
C ASP A 144 12.39 4.78 5.55
N LEU A 145 11.60 5.71 6.10
CA LEU A 145 10.46 5.40 6.99
C LEU A 145 9.39 4.57 6.29
N LYS A 146 9.22 4.73 4.96
CA LYS A 146 8.23 3.97 4.20
C LYS A 146 8.65 2.52 4.07
N LYS A 147 9.90 2.25 3.67
CA LYS A 147 10.39 0.88 3.44
C LYS A 147 10.76 0.16 4.73
N GLY A 148 11.44 0.85 5.65
CA GLY A 148 11.95 0.24 6.87
C GLY A 148 10.95 0.16 8.02
N GLY A 149 9.85 0.94 7.98
CA GLY A 149 8.86 1.00 9.06
C GLY A 149 7.42 0.69 8.57
N ILE A 150 6.86 1.56 7.74
CA ILE A 150 5.44 1.49 7.36
C ILE A 150 5.15 0.23 6.54
N PHE A 151 5.94 -0.06 5.51
CA PHE A 151 5.66 -1.13 4.56
C PHE A 151 5.61 -2.52 5.22
N PRO A 152 6.59 -2.94 6.06
CA PRO A 152 6.54 -4.25 6.72
C PRO A 152 5.27 -4.45 7.54
N VAL A 153 4.87 -3.43 8.32
CA VAL A 153 3.65 -3.49 9.14
C VAL A 153 2.40 -3.57 8.27
N VAL A 154 2.25 -2.66 7.31
CA VAL A 154 1.09 -2.62 6.41
C VAL A 154 0.96 -3.90 5.60
N HIS A 155 2.08 -4.43 5.09
CA HIS A 155 2.06 -5.66 4.29
C HIS A 155 1.78 -6.90 5.13
N GLY A 156 2.37 -7.00 6.33
CA GLY A 156 2.07 -8.08 7.27
C GLY A 156 0.61 -8.11 7.68
N LEU A 157 0.03 -6.95 8.05
CA LEU A 157 -1.40 -6.83 8.37
C LEU A 157 -2.29 -7.17 7.17
N ARG A 158 -1.89 -6.81 5.95
CA ARG A 158 -2.61 -7.20 4.71
C ARG A 158 -2.63 -8.71 4.53
N CYS A 159 -1.48 -9.37 4.70
CA CYS A 159 -1.39 -10.83 4.60
C CYS A 159 -2.28 -11.53 5.63
N LEU A 160 -2.22 -11.12 6.89
CA LEU A 160 -3.07 -11.68 7.94
C LEU A 160 -4.55 -11.43 7.66
N ALA A 161 -4.94 -10.21 7.28
CA ALA A 161 -6.32 -9.89 6.95
C ALA A 161 -6.84 -10.71 5.77
N LEU A 162 -6.02 -10.91 4.73
CA LEU A 162 -6.37 -11.77 3.60
C LEU A 162 -6.57 -13.23 4.04
N ARG A 163 -5.68 -13.75 4.89
CA ARG A 163 -5.78 -15.11 5.44
C ARG A 163 -7.09 -15.33 6.23
N GLU A 164 -7.46 -14.33 7.02
CA GLU A 164 -8.68 -14.34 7.83
C GLU A 164 -9.95 -13.96 7.05
N GLY A 165 -9.85 -13.72 5.75
CA GLY A 165 -10.99 -13.31 4.92
C GLY A 165 -11.55 -11.92 5.25
N LEU A 166 -10.76 -11.05 5.89
CA LEU A 166 -11.19 -9.72 6.29
C LEU A 166 -11.06 -8.73 5.12
N THR A 167 -12.16 -8.05 4.80
CA THR A 167 -12.22 -7.08 3.68
C THR A 167 -11.81 -5.66 4.09
N VAL A 168 -11.48 -5.43 5.34
CA VAL A 168 -11.01 -4.16 5.88
C VAL A 168 -9.66 -3.80 5.25
N ARG A 169 -9.49 -2.54 4.82
CA ARG A 169 -8.29 -2.10 4.10
C ARG A 169 -7.38 -1.18 4.90
N ASN A 170 -7.95 -0.33 5.75
CA ASN A 170 -7.18 0.56 6.62
C ASN A 170 -6.35 -0.25 7.61
N SER A 171 -5.05 0.09 7.77
CA SER A 171 -4.14 -0.70 8.60
C SER A 171 -4.47 -0.64 10.09
N PHE A 172 -5.02 0.45 10.57
CA PHE A 172 -5.48 0.58 11.96
C PHE A 172 -6.72 -0.28 12.20
N GLU A 173 -7.71 -0.19 11.31
CA GLU A 173 -8.91 -1.02 11.36
C GLU A 173 -8.56 -2.53 11.20
N ARG A 174 -7.54 -2.88 10.39
CA ARG A 174 -7.00 -4.26 10.30
C ARG A 174 -6.45 -4.75 11.62
N CYS A 175 -5.70 -3.93 12.36
CA CYS A 175 -5.18 -4.30 13.68
C CYS A 175 -6.32 -4.65 14.64
N GLU A 176 -7.38 -3.84 14.67
CA GLU A 176 -8.55 -4.06 15.52
C GLU A 176 -9.29 -5.34 15.13
N ALA A 177 -9.58 -5.52 13.83
CA ALA A 177 -10.30 -6.67 13.32
C ALA A 177 -9.52 -7.98 13.53
N LEU A 178 -8.19 -7.99 13.31
CA LEU A 178 -7.33 -9.15 13.53
C LEU A 178 -7.19 -9.50 15.02
N ALA A 179 -7.12 -8.50 15.89
CA ALA A 179 -7.10 -8.73 17.33
C ALA A 179 -8.43 -9.31 17.81
N ALA A 180 -9.54 -8.78 17.32
CA ALA A 180 -10.89 -9.30 17.63
C ALA A 180 -11.10 -10.75 17.13
N ALA A 181 -10.52 -11.10 15.97
CA ALA A 181 -10.53 -12.47 15.43
C ALA A 181 -9.55 -13.42 16.13
N GLY A 182 -8.70 -12.93 17.04
CA GLY A 182 -7.67 -13.73 17.69
C GLY A 182 -6.47 -14.09 16.81
N ALA A 183 -6.41 -13.53 15.59
CA ALA A 183 -5.32 -13.75 14.63
C ALA A 183 -4.09 -12.87 14.87
N LEU A 184 -4.20 -11.88 15.75
CA LEU A 184 -3.10 -11.02 16.18
C LEU A 184 -3.01 -11.04 17.70
N PRO A 185 -1.82 -11.33 18.30
CA PRO A 185 -1.63 -11.25 19.74
C PRO A 185 -2.04 -9.88 20.28
N ALA A 186 -2.71 -9.83 21.43
CA ALA A 186 -3.25 -8.61 22.02
C ALA A 186 -2.19 -7.50 22.23
N ALA A 187 -0.94 -7.87 22.53
CA ALA A 187 0.17 -6.93 22.61
C ALA A 187 0.42 -6.24 21.27
N LEU A 188 0.58 -7.03 20.19
CA LEU A 188 0.80 -6.49 18.85
C LEU A 188 -0.41 -5.66 18.36
N GLY A 189 -1.63 -6.07 18.72
CA GLY A 189 -2.85 -5.30 18.41
C GLY A 189 -2.85 -3.89 19.01
N ARG A 190 -2.15 -3.69 20.12
CA ARG A 190 -1.96 -2.37 20.74
C ARG A 190 -0.74 -1.63 20.20
N ASP A 191 0.37 -2.33 20.00
CA ASP A 191 1.67 -1.71 19.70
C ASP A 191 1.78 -1.30 18.23
N LEU A 192 1.25 -2.09 17.28
CA LEU A 192 1.34 -1.80 15.85
C LEU A 192 0.63 -0.52 15.43
N PRO A 193 -0.60 -0.19 15.90
CA PRO A 193 -1.23 1.09 15.61
C PRO A 193 -0.43 2.29 16.14
N GLN A 194 0.18 2.16 17.32
CA GLN A 194 1.03 3.20 17.88
C GLN A 194 2.28 3.40 17.03
N ALA A 195 2.98 2.32 16.67
CA ALA A 195 4.14 2.36 15.78
C ALA A 195 3.81 2.99 14.43
N LEU A 196 2.69 2.60 13.79
CA LEU A 196 2.23 3.21 12.54
C LEU A 196 1.96 4.70 12.69
N SER A 197 1.30 5.11 13.77
CA SER A 197 1.03 6.52 14.06
C SER A 197 2.33 7.32 14.17
N VAL A 198 3.33 6.78 14.86
CA VAL A 198 4.66 7.39 14.97
C VAL A 198 5.32 7.52 13.61
N PHE A 199 5.37 6.44 12.81
CA PHE A 199 5.96 6.49 11.46
C PHE A 199 5.25 7.49 10.54
N HIS A 200 3.91 7.55 10.58
CA HIS A 200 3.14 8.49 9.78
C HIS A 200 3.41 9.94 10.20
N ARG A 201 3.47 10.21 11.51
CA ARG A 201 3.80 11.53 12.04
C ARG A 201 5.20 11.96 11.62
N LEU A 202 6.21 11.13 11.88
CA LEU A 202 7.60 11.41 11.52
C LEU A 202 7.76 11.68 10.01
N ARG A 203 7.09 10.88 9.18
CA ARG A 203 7.11 11.07 7.74
C ARG A 203 6.45 12.40 7.35
N LEU A 204 5.31 12.73 7.93
CA LEU A 204 4.61 13.99 7.68
C LEU A 204 5.45 15.20 8.09
N ASP A 205 6.02 15.18 9.29
CA ASP A 205 6.84 16.27 9.83
C ASP A 205 8.09 16.49 8.95
N THR A 206 8.74 15.40 8.51
CA THR A 206 9.90 15.48 7.58
C THR A 206 9.49 16.06 6.23
N GLN A 207 8.35 15.65 5.68
CA GLN A 207 7.84 16.15 4.41
C GLN A 207 7.47 17.63 4.49
N LEU A 208 6.85 18.05 5.58
CA LEU A 208 6.52 19.47 5.83
C LEU A 208 7.79 20.32 5.95
N ALA A 209 8.78 19.88 6.73
CA ALA A 209 10.04 20.59 6.88
C ALA A 209 10.77 20.73 5.53
N THR A 210 10.78 19.68 4.69
CA THR A 210 11.36 19.71 3.35
C THR A 210 10.65 20.72 2.44
N LEU A 211 9.30 20.75 2.46
CA LEU A 211 8.51 21.71 1.69
C LEU A 211 8.78 23.15 2.14
N GLN A 212 8.83 23.40 3.45
CA GLN A 212 9.13 24.73 4.01
C GLN A 212 10.53 25.24 3.60
N ALA A 213 11.47 24.32 3.43
CA ALA A 213 12.81 24.61 2.91
C ALA A 213 12.88 24.73 1.38
N GLY A 214 11.76 24.64 0.66
CA GLY A 214 11.69 24.69 -0.80
C GLY A 214 12.18 23.43 -1.51
N GLY A 215 12.33 22.32 -0.78
CA GLY A 215 12.75 21.02 -1.31
C GLY A 215 11.61 20.15 -1.81
N THR A 216 11.95 19.00 -2.40
CA THR A 216 10.98 17.97 -2.80
C THR A 216 10.82 16.93 -1.68
N PRO A 217 9.62 16.74 -1.13
CA PRO A 217 9.37 15.76 -0.08
C PRO A 217 9.79 14.34 -0.48
N ASP A 218 10.43 13.63 0.43
CA ASP A 218 10.76 12.23 0.27
C ASP A 218 10.32 11.39 1.51
N ASN A 219 10.83 10.18 1.65
CA ASN A 219 10.46 9.28 2.76
C ASN A 219 11.60 9.09 3.77
N PHE A 220 12.70 9.86 3.65
CA PHE A 220 13.87 9.71 4.50
C PHE A 220 13.80 10.64 5.71
N ALA A 221 14.15 10.12 6.88
CA ALA A 221 14.34 10.89 8.09
C ALA A 221 15.70 10.60 8.71
N VAL A 222 16.41 11.63 9.15
CA VAL A 222 17.68 11.48 9.88
C VAL A 222 17.41 11.26 11.36
N VAL A 223 18.28 10.47 12.00
CA VAL A 223 18.13 10.07 13.43
C VAL A 223 18.00 11.27 14.35
N GLU A 224 18.74 12.34 14.09
CA GLU A 224 18.68 13.60 14.87
C GLU A 224 17.30 14.27 14.82
N GLN A 225 16.59 14.16 13.70
CA GLN A 225 15.21 14.64 13.58
C GLN A 225 14.26 13.78 14.41
N LEU A 226 14.46 12.46 14.42
CA LEU A 226 13.68 11.53 15.23
C LEU A 226 13.81 11.84 16.71
N ARG A 227 15.02 12.09 17.22
CA ARG A 227 15.29 12.47 18.62
C ARG A 227 14.67 13.81 19.01
N ARG A 228 14.57 14.78 18.09
CA ARG A 228 13.95 16.10 18.36
C ARG A 228 12.44 16.03 18.45
N LEU A 229 11.80 15.11 17.70
CA LEU A 229 10.35 14.98 17.64
C LEU A 229 9.79 14.22 18.83
N ASP A 230 10.52 13.24 19.35
CA ASP A 230 10.17 12.52 20.57
C ASP A 230 11.44 11.98 21.28
N PRO A 231 11.93 12.68 22.31
CA PRO A 231 13.12 12.26 23.06
C PRO A 231 13.01 10.88 23.74
N GLY A 232 11.79 10.36 23.91
CA GLY A 232 11.53 9.05 24.52
C GLY A 232 11.46 7.88 23.54
N LEU A 233 11.52 8.14 22.23
CA LEU A 233 11.36 7.12 21.19
C LEU A 233 12.62 6.29 20.91
N LEU A 234 13.80 6.81 21.25
CA LEU A 234 15.07 6.12 21.01
C LEU A 234 15.86 6.09 22.34
N PRO A 235 16.22 4.91 22.85
CA PRO A 235 17.15 4.82 23.95
C PRO A 235 18.51 5.42 23.55
N ASP A 236 19.24 5.96 24.52
CA ASP A 236 20.59 6.53 24.39
C ASP A 236 21.60 5.54 23.81
#